data_8ab7ff748424010f7c42f8b6590a12e1
#
_entry.id   8ab7ff748424010f7c42f8b6590a12e1
#
_cell.length_a   1.000
_cell.length_b   1.000
_cell.length_c   1.000
_cell.angle_alpha   90.00
_cell.angle_beta   90.00
_cell.angle_gamma   90.00
#
_symmetry.space_group_name_H-M   'P 1'
#
loop_
_entity.id
_entity.type
_entity.pdbx_description
1 polymer ?
#
loop_
_entity_poly.entity_id
_entity_poly.type
_entity_poly.pdbx_seq_one_letter_code
_entity_poly.pdbx_strand_id
1 'polypeptide(L)'
;MSNAIRRKVTLGVVIGSRAFFSPAPCRDARDEVLAQLAALGIDAVILPYDATANGAVQSIADAELYARAFKAHPGGIDGLVICLPNFGDEIAIIELVNRAKLNVPILLQASNDEVTKVSVSERRDAFCGKISVTNNFWQY
;
A
#
# COMPACT_ATOMS: atom_id res chain seq x y z
N MET A 1 6.15 24.97 30.47
CA MET A 1 5.97 23.68 29.81
C MET A 1 5.97 23.92 28.30
N SER A 2 7.00 23.48 27.62
CA SER A 2 7.11 23.67 26.17
C SER A 2 6.04 22.84 25.46
N ASN A 3 5.07 23.52 24.86
CA ASN A 3 4.13 22.91 23.91
C ASN A 3 4.93 22.66 22.62
N ALA A 4 5.73 21.57 22.61
CA ALA A 4 6.35 21.13 21.37
C ALA A 4 5.21 20.80 20.39
N ILE A 5 5.03 21.63 19.37
CA ILE A 5 4.13 21.35 18.26
C ILE A 5 4.62 20.02 17.65
N ARG A 6 3.95 18.92 17.98
CA ARG A 6 4.26 17.63 17.36
C ARG A 6 3.95 17.77 15.88
N ARG A 7 4.98 17.64 15.05
CA ARG A 7 4.80 17.55 13.59
C ARG A 7 3.82 16.41 13.30
N LYS A 8 2.85 16.68 12.45
CA LYS A 8 1.89 15.65 12.01
C LYS A 8 2.63 14.58 11.21
N VAL A 9 2.35 13.33 11.48
CA VAL A 9 2.94 12.20 10.76
C VAL A 9 2.32 12.10 9.38
N THR A 10 3.14 11.88 8.37
CA THR A 10 2.73 11.70 6.97
C THR A 10 3.13 10.32 6.50
N LEU A 11 2.17 9.50 6.06
CA LEU A 11 2.41 8.16 5.56
C LEU A 11 2.09 8.05 4.07
N GLY A 12 2.99 7.43 3.32
CA GLY A 12 2.71 6.97 1.97
C GLY A 12 1.85 5.71 2.03
N VAL A 13 0.72 5.71 1.32
CA VAL A 13 -0.21 4.58 1.28
C VAL A 13 -0.16 3.91 -0.07
N VAL A 14 -0.04 2.59 -0.08
CA VAL A 14 0.00 1.74 -1.27
C VAL A 14 -1.06 0.65 -1.14
N ILE A 15 -1.89 0.50 -2.15
CA ILE A 15 -2.76 -0.66 -2.30
C ILE A 15 -2.07 -1.61 -3.29
N GLY A 16 -1.62 -2.75 -2.82
CA GLY A 16 -0.97 -3.76 -3.68
C GLY A 16 -1.99 -4.76 -4.18
N SER A 17 -2.03 -5.00 -5.48
CA SER A 17 -2.95 -5.95 -6.08
C SER A 17 -2.26 -6.77 -7.17
N ARG A 18 -2.78 -7.97 -7.45
CA ARG A 18 -2.36 -8.76 -8.60
C ARG A 18 -3.50 -8.86 -9.60
N ALA A 19 -3.23 -8.55 -10.84
CA ALA A 19 -4.23 -8.29 -11.88
C ALA A 19 -5.27 -9.38 -12.12
N PHE A 20 -4.96 -10.67 -11.84
CA PHE A 20 -5.92 -11.75 -12.04
C PHE A 20 -6.84 -12.02 -10.83
N PHE A 21 -6.59 -11.38 -9.69
CA PHE A 21 -7.50 -11.41 -8.56
C PHE A 21 -8.63 -10.40 -8.73
N SER A 22 -9.74 -10.61 -8.01
CA SER A 22 -10.85 -9.65 -8.01
C SER A 22 -10.37 -8.26 -7.61
N PRO A 23 -10.69 -7.21 -8.37
CA PRO A 23 -10.33 -5.84 -8.03
C PRO A 23 -11.24 -5.21 -6.97
N ALA A 24 -12.42 -5.79 -6.71
CA ALA A 24 -13.40 -5.21 -5.79
C ALA A 24 -12.83 -4.88 -4.40
N PRO A 25 -11.99 -5.75 -3.76
CA PRO A 25 -11.42 -5.45 -2.47
C PRO A 25 -10.44 -4.27 -2.44
N CYS A 26 -9.92 -3.83 -3.60
CA CYS A 26 -8.94 -2.73 -3.65
C CYS A 26 -9.54 -1.39 -3.23
N ARG A 27 -10.76 -1.10 -3.67
CA ARG A 27 -11.46 0.13 -3.29
C ARG A 27 -11.80 0.13 -1.80
N ASP A 28 -12.36 -0.97 -1.31
CA ASP A 28 -12.76 -1.07 0.10
C ASP A 28 -11.53 -0.92 1.02
N ALA A 29 -10.43 -1.61 0.72
CA ALA A 29 -9.20 -1.50 1.49
C ALA A 29 -8.61 -0.08 1.47
N ARG A 30 -8.68 0.60 0.31
CA ARG A 30 -8.26 2.00 0.18
C ARG A 30 -9.08 2.92 1.07
N ASP A 31 -10.39 2.83 0.99
CA ASP A 31 -11.30 3.69 1.74
C ASP A 31 -11.17 3.44 3.24
N GLU A 32 -11.04 2.18 3.65
CA GLU A 32 -10.85 1.81 5.05
C GLU A 32 -9.53 2.33 5.62
N VAL A 33 -8.40 2.12 4.95
CA VAL A 33 -7.10 2.58 5.45
C VAL A 33 -7.04 4.11 5.53
N LEU A 34 -7.59 4.82 4.55
CA LEU A 34 -7.62 6.27 4.57
C LEU A 34 -8.50 6.81 5.71
N ALA A 35 -9.65 6.19 5.95
CA ALA A 35 -10.52 6.54 7.07
C ALA A 35 -9.83 6.31 8.43
N GLN A 36 -9.13 5.19 8.60
CA GLN A 36 -8.38 4.90 9.83
C GLN A 36 -7.24 5.90 10.07
N LEU A 37 -6.46 6.23 9.05
CA LEU A 37 -5.38 7.20 9.17
C LEU A 37 -5.92 8.60 9.51
N ALA A 38 -7.02 9.01 8.88
CA ALA A 38 -7.68 10.27 9.19
C ALA A 38 -8.18 10.33 10.64
N ALA A 39 -8.78 9.23 11.13
CA ALA A 39 -9.23 9.13 12.53
C ALA A 39 -8.07 9.23 13.53
N LEU A 40 -6.89 8.78 13.15
CA LEU A 40 -5.67 8.89 13.97
C LEU A 40 -4.96 10.23 13.82
N GLY A 41 -5.46 11.15 12.98
CA GLY A 41 -4.82 12.44 12.71
C GLY A 41 -3.53 12.32 11.90
N ILE A 42 -3.37 11.26 11.13
CA ILE A 42 -2.21 10.99 10.26
C ILE A 42 -2.52 11.43 8.83
N ASP A 43 -1.60 12.15 8.20
CA ASP A 43 -1.73 12.51 6.79
C ASP A 43 -1.37 11.34 5.89
N ALA A 44 -2.20 11.09 4.88
CA ALA A 44 -1.99 10.03 3.90
C ALA A 44 -1.62 10.63 2.55
N VAL A 45 -0.53 10.14 1.96
CA VAL A 45 -0.12 10.45 0.59
C VAL A 45 -0.39 9.22 -0.27
N ILE A 46 -1.32 9.32 -1.19
CA ILE A 46 -1.70 8.27 -2.12
C ILE A 46 -2.08 8.89 -3.45
N LEU A 47 -1.80 8.23 -4.57
CA LEU A 47 -2.22 8.73 -5.88
C LEU A 47 -3.76 8.71 -6.03
N PRO A 48 -4.33 9.57 -6.90
CA PRO A 48 -5.73 9.47 -7.28
C PRO A 48 -6.12 8.04 -7.70
N TYR A 49 -7.37 7.65 -7.46
CA TYR A 49 -7.82 6.28 -7.72
C TYR A 49 -7.67 5.87 -9.19
N ASP A 50 -7.86 6.81 -10.10
CA ASP A 50 -7.77 6.64 -11.56
C ASP A 50 -6.36 6.76 -12.13
N ALA A 51 -5.36 7.06 -11.30
CA ALA A 51 -3.96 7.13 -11.73
C ALA A 51 -3.37 5.76 -12.09
N THR A 52 -3.90 4.69 -11.51
CA THR A 52 -3.52 3.30 -11.79
C THR A 52 -4.77 2.40 -11.86
N ALA A 53 -4.65 1.23 -12.46
CA ALA A 53 -5.77 0.30 -12.53
C ALA A 53 -6.25 -0.08 -11.11
N ASN A 54 -7.54 0.15 -10.85
CA ASN A 54 -8.20 -0.08 -9.56
C ASN A 54 -7.58 0.69 -8.37
N GLY A 55 -6.88 1.79 -8.63
CA GLY A 55 -6.19 2.57 -7.61
C GLY A 55 -5.08 1.78 -6.89
N ALA A 56 -4.53 0.75 -7.54
CA ALA A 56 -3.60 -0.20 -6.95
C ALA A 56 -2.26 -0.24 -7.71
N VAL A 57 -1.22 -0.74 -7.06
CA VAL A 57 0.07 -1.05 -7.67
C VAL A 57 0.04 -2.51 -8.10
N GLN A 58 0.10 -2.74 -9.41
CA GLN A 58 0.00 -4.06 -10.05
C GLN A 58 1.12 -4.30 -11.08
N SER A 59 1.92 -3.28 -11.36
CA SER A 59 2.97 -3.32 -12.39
C SER A 59 4.15 -2.45 -12.01
N ILE A 60 5.27 -2.63 -12.70
CA ILE A 60 6.46 -1.76 -12.57
C ILE A 60 6.13 -0.31 -12.96
N ALA A 61 5.28 -0.11 -13.95
CA ALA A 61 4.85 1.23 -14.35
C ALA A 61 4.09 1.95 -13.22
N ASP A 62 3.19 1.25 -12.52
CA ASP A 62 2.50 1.79 -11.34
C ASP A 62 3.50 2.11 -10.22
N ALA A 63 4.46 1.20 -9.99
CA ALA A 63 5.53 1.39 -9.02
C ALA A 63 6.34 2.66 -9.28
N GLU A 64 6.66 2.95 -10.53
CA GLU A 64 7.37 4.17 -10.94
C GLU A 64 6.55 5.43 -10.67
N LEU A 65 5.25 5.41 -10.96
CA LEU A 65 4.35 6.54 -10.67
C LEU A 65 4.32 6.86 -9.18
N TYR A 66 4.10 5.85 -8.35
CA TYR A 66 4.07 6.00 -6.90
C TYR A 66 5.42 6.45 -6.33
N ALA A 67 6.52 5.85 -6.78
CA ALA A 67 7.85 6.24 -6.33
C ALA A 67 8.18 7.71 -6.64
N ARG A 68 7.81 8.19 -7.82
CA ARG A 68 7.96 9.61 -8.17
C ARG A 68 7.12 10.52 -7.29
N ALA A 69 5.85 10.17 -7.08
CA ALA A 69 4.95 10.96 -6.25
C ALA A 69 5.45 11.05 -4.80
N PHE A 70 5.90 9.95 -4.23
CA PHE A 70 6.43 9.92 -2.87
C PHE A 70 7.71 10.74 -2.71
N LYS A 71 8.63 10.66 -3.68
CA LYS A 71 9.85 11.48 -3.69
C LYS A 71 9.58 12.97 -3.80
N ALA A 72 8.56 13.33 -4.58
CA ALA A 72 8.22 14.72 -4.86
C ALA A 72 7.37 15.35 -3.75
N HIS A 73 6.92 14.58 -2.76
CA HIS A 73 6.01 15.09 -1.73
C HIS A 73 6.69 16.15 -0.87
N PRO A 74 6.17 17.38 -0.82
CA PRO A 74 6.71 18.44 0.04
C PRO A 74 6.61 18.04 1.52
N GLY A 75 7.71 18.16 2.25
CA GLY A 75 7.76 17.79 3.67
C GLY A 75 8.14 16.33 3.94
N GLY A 76 8.23 15.51 2.90
CA GLY A 76 8.66 14.11 3.00
C GLY A 76 7.57 13.16 3.52
N ILE A 77 7.93 11.88 3.60
CA ILE A 77 7.09 10.79 4.07
C ILE A 77 7.80 10.13 5.23
N ASP A 78 7.09 9.89 6.34
CA ASP A 78 7.65 9.34 7.58
C ASP A 78 7.62 7.81 7.64
N GLY A 79 6.78 7.18 6.81
CA GLY A 79 6.62 5.73 6.73
C GLY A 79 5.75 5.34 5.56
N LEU A 80 5.74 4.05 5.25
CA LEU A 80 4.84 3.47 4.23
C LEU A 80 3.84 2.51 4.88
N VAL A 81 2.61 2.57 4.42
CA VAL A 81 1.58 1.55 4.68
C VAL A 81 1.25 0.86 3.38
N ILE A 82 1.57 -0.41 3.29
CA ILE A 82 1.28 -1.26 2.13
C ILE A 82 0.16 -2.20 2.50
N CYS A 83 -1.01 -2.00 1.90
CA CYS A 83 -2.19 -2.83 2.11
C CYS A 83 -2.35 -3.83 0.98
N LEU A 84 -2.48 -5.10 1.32
CA LEU A 84 -2.75 -6.18 0.40
C LEU A 84 -4.21 -6.64 0.56
N PRO A 85 -5.14 -6.13 -0.25
CA PRO A 85 -6.53 -6.60 -0.26
C PRO A 85 -6.69 -7.96 -0.94
N ASN A 86 -5.72 -8.34 -1.77
CA ASN A 86 -5.53 -9.67 -2.35
C ASN A 86 -4.04 -10.02 -2.29
N PHE A 87 -3.59 -11.04 -3.05
CA PHE A 87 -2.21 -11.53 -3.03
C PHE A 87 -1.17 -10.41 -3.24
N GLY A 88 -1.48 -9.40 -4.04
CA GLY A 88 -0.54 -8.35 -4.44
C GLY A 88 0.47 -8.80 -5.49
N ASP A 89 1.16 -7.82 -6.09
CA ASP A 89 2.30 -8.07 -6.98
C ASP A 89 3.59 -7.74 -6.23
N GLU A 90 4.29 -8.76 -5.77
CA GLU A 90 5.50 -8.61 -4.95
C GLU A 90 6.62 -7.89 -5.68
N ILE A 91 6.76 -8.09 -7.00
CA ILE A 91 7.80 -7.43 -7.80
C ILE A 91 7.50 -5.94 -7.89
N ALA A 92 6.25 -5.57 -8.20
CA ALA A 92 5.86 -4.17 -8.29
C ALA A 92 6.03 -3.44 -6.94
N ILE A 93 5.70 -4.10 -5.84
CA ILE A 93 5.85 -3.53 -4.49
C ILE A 93 7.32 -3.31 -4.15
N ILE A 94 8.20 -4.27 -4.41
CA ILE A 94 9.64 -4.14 -4.17
C ILE A 94 10.24 -3.05 -5.06
N GLU A 95 9.88 -3.02 -6.33
CA GLU A 95 10.33 -1.98 -7.28
C GLU A 95 9.91 -0.58 -6.81
N LEU A 96 8.69 -0.43 -6.30
CA LEU A 96 8.24 0.84 -5.72
C LEU A 96 9.15 1.29 -4.59
N VAL A 97 9.39 0.43 -3.61
CA VAL A 97 10.20 0.76 -2.43
C VAL A 97 11.65 1.07 -2.83
N ASN A 98 12.24 0.25 -3.69
CA ASN A 98 13.61 0.44 -4.18
C ASN A 98 13.77 1.73 -4.99
N ARG A 99 12.76 2.09 -5.80
CA ARG A 99 12.78 3.32 -6.59
C ARG A 99 12.47 4.55 -5.74
N ALA A 100 11.59 4.44 -4.76
CA ALA A 100 11.26 5.55 -3.87
C ALA A 100 12.44 5.96 -3.00
N LYS A 101 13.27 5.02 -2.55
CA LYS A 101 14.48 5.25 -1.72
C LYS A 101 14.23 6.17 -0.51
N LEU A 102 13.08 6.00 0.15
CA LEU A 102 12.70 6.86 1.26
C LEU A 102 13.45 6.50 2.55
N ASN A 103 13.88 5.24 2.68
CA ASN A 103 14.55 4.72 3.88
C ASN A 103 13.73 4.97 5.17
N VAL A 104 12.44 4.65 5.11
CA VAL A 104 11.46 4.82 6.19
C VAL A 104 10.89 3.47 6.62
N PRO A 105 10.31 3.37 7.82
CA PRO A 105 9.59 2.16 8.24
C PRO A 105 8.45 1.80 7.31
N ILE A 106 8.21 0.49 7.14
CA ILE A 106 7.14 -0.05 6.30
C ILE A 106 6.23 -0.92 7.15
N LEU A 107 4.93 -0.60 7.15
CA LEU A 107 3.88 -1.48 7.66
C LEU A 107 3.26 -2.24 6.49
N LEU A 108 3.41 -3.56 6.49
CA LEU A 108 2.75 -4.44 5.51
C LEU A 108 1.53 -5.09 6.16
N GLN A 109 0.34 -4.73 5.68
CA GLN A 109 -0.95 -5.25 6.12
C GLN A 109 -1.56 -6.14 5.04
N ALA A 110 -2.17 -7.25 5.42
CA ALA A 110 -2.94 -8.12 4.53
C ALA A 110 -4.36 -8.27 5.06
N SER A 111 -5.34 -8.18 4.18
CA SER A 111 -6.75 -8.37 4.53
C SER A 111 -7.03 -9.86 4.73
N ASN A 112 -7.88 -10.19 5.70
CA ASN A 112 -8.32 -11.56 5.92
C ASN A 112 -9.16 -12.07 4.74
N ASP A 113 -9.02 -13.37 4.43
CA ASP A 113 -9.96 -14.03 3.55
C ASP A 113 -11.32 -14.22 4.25
N GLU A 114 -12.40 -14.09 3.48
CA GLU A 114 -13.75 -14.35 3.95
C GLU A 114 -14.07 -15.82 3.76
N VAL A 115 -14.45 -16.51 4.84
CA VAL A 115 -14.69 -17.97 4.87
C VAL A 115 -15.69 -18.43 3.79
N THR A 116 -16.62 -17.57 3.40
CA THR A 116 -17.64 -17.86 2.38
C THR A 116 -17.25 -17.47 0.96
N LYS A 117 -16.11 -16.80 0.78
CA LYS A 117 -15.62 -16.28 -0.52
C LYS A 117 -14.29 -16.92 -0.89
N VAL A 118 -14.31 -18.24 -1.09
CA VAL A 118 -13.12 -19.04 -1.40
C VAL A 118 -13.05 -19.50 -2.86
N SER A 119 -14.00 -19.08 -3.69
CA SER A 119 -13.96 -19.36 -5.12
C SER A 119 -12.79 -18.67 -5.81
N VAL A 120 -12.38 -19.14 -6.97
CA VAL A 120 -11.27 -18.55 -7.74
C VAL A 120 -11.47 -17.08 -8.02
N SER A 121 -12.73 -16.64 -8.22
CA SER A 121 -13.09 -15.24 -8.53
C SER A 121 -13.22 -14.35 -7.29
N GLU A 122 -13.28 -14.91 -6.08
CA GLU A 122 -13.57 -14.14 -4.87
C GLU A 122 -12.47 -14.21 -3.81
N ARG A 123 -11.63 -15.27 -3.84
CA ARG A 123 -10.55 -15.43 -2.87
C ARG A 123 -9.55 -14.28 -2.96
N ARG A 124 -8.97 -13.95 -1.84
CA ARG A 124 -7.98 -12.88 -1.72
C ARG A 124 -6.55 -13.41 -1.72
N ASP A 125 -6.31 -14.52 -1.04
CA ASP A 125 -4.96 -15.08 -0.80
C ASP A 125 -3.96 -14.03 -0.25
N ALA A 126 -4.46 -13.01 0.43
CA ALA A 126 -3.68 -11.86 0.85
C ALA A 126 -2.60 -12.21 1.88
N PHE A 127 -2.88 -13.18 2.75
CA PHE A 127 -1.90 -13.67 3.72
C PHE A 127 -0.71 -14.35 3.02
N CYS A 128 -0.98 -15.17 2.00
CA CYS A 128 0.08 -15.77 1.17
C CYS A 128 0.90 -14.67 0.45
N GLY A 129 0.23 -13.65 -0.07
CA GLY A 129 0.88 -12.49 -0.68
C GLY A 129 1.78 -11.74 0.31
N LYS A 130 1.33 -11.57 1.55
CA LYS A 130 2.13 -10.95 2.61
C LYS A 130 3.42 -11.73 2.88
N ILE A 131 3.34 -13.05 2.93
CA ILE A 131 4.53 -13.91 3.09
C ILE A 131 5.48 -13.70 1.91
N SER A 132 4.96 -13.70 0.67
CA SER A 132 5.75 -13.46 -0.54
C SER A 132 6.43 -12.09 -0.54
N VAL A 133 5.70 -11.03 -0.29
CA VAL A 133 6.25 -9.66 -0.22
C VAL A 133 7.29 -9.54 0.88
N THR A 134 7.04 -10.10 2.07
CA THR A 134 7.99 -10.07 3.19
C THR A 134 9.29 -10.79 2.82
N ASN A 135 9.19 -11.95 2.17
CA ASN A 135 10.36 -12.70 1.71
C ASN A 135 11.18 -11.89 0.69
N ASN A 136 10.51 -11.19 -0.23
CA ASN A 136 11.19 -10.35 -1.20
C ASN A 136 11.87 -9.13 -0.55
N PHE A 137 11.27 -8.51 0.47
CA PHE A 137 11.95 -7.46 1.25
C PHE A 137 13.22 -7.95 1.94
N TRP A 138 13.29 -9.23 2.28
CA TRP A 138 14.49 -9.83 2.85
C TRP A 138 15.57 -10.10 1.79
N GLN A 139 15.18 -10.39 0.55
CA GLN A 139 16.12 -10.77 -0.52
C GLN A 139 16.70 -9.55 -1.27
N TYR A 140 16.00 -8.45 -1.33
CA TYR A 140 16.31 -7.25 -2.13
C TYR A 140 16.34 -5.98 -1.27
#